data_071e1625f2814b1dc35c8c10a47328ea
#
_entry.id   071e1625f2814b1dc35c8c10a47328ea
#
_cell.length_a   1.000
_cell.length_b   1.000
_cell.length_c   1.000
_cell.angle_alpha   90.00
_cell.angle_beta   90.00
_cell.angle_gamma   90.00
#
_symmetry.space_group_name_H-M   'P 1'
#
loop_
_entity.id
_entity.type
_entity.pdbx_description
1 polymer ?
#
loop_
_entity_poly.entity_id
_entity_poly.type
_entity_poly.pdbx_seq_one_letter_code
_entity_poly.pdbx_strand_id
1 'polypeptide(L)'
;MAYPLLRGFSWRARNVEREKGLFVDSGILQGVAVLSLIFFIVVLIPFAGPVVIIMTPLPVLYYCYRFGRMRGLAVLAVSFLIVSGILSLLGHRPNIPVLLMTGFTGVMLSEVLKRRYSLEKTLLIASLALFFFGIGFIFLHALRTGMAPWQMVELYVTGIIHDNIRLYERLDISADHLLLIRENLPQITQFFTGIFPALALSGAIVTVWLNLLAGRLLLQRNSVGFPDFGDLSSWKAPDRLVWILIASGGMALAPSDTLNIIGVNLLIVCGLIYLCQGLAIAGFFFRRRKVPVILRSLFYILIVIQYYMVIVVIAFGLFDIWVDFRKRIAGMKDKHA
;
A
#
# COMPACT_ATOMS: atom_id res chain seq x y z
N MET A 1 -22.53 57.63 33.08
CA MET A 1 -22.30 56.32 33.73
C MET A 1 -21.93 55.33 32.66
N ALA A 2 -20.65 55.01 32.48
CA ALA A 2 -20.16 54.11 31.46
C ALA A 2 -19.68 52.81 32.14
N TYR A 3 -20.13 51.68 31.63
CA TYR A 3 -19.80 50.32 32.13
C TYR A 3 -18.41 49.86 31.75
N PRO A 4 -17.62 49.33 32.70
CA PRO A 4 -16.31 48.69 32.43
C PRO A 4 -16.46 47.15 32.48
N LEU A 5 -16.94 46.48 31.42
CA LEU A 5 -17.12 45.02 31.39
C LEU A 5 -16.44 44.30 30.17
N LEU A 6 -15.46 44.89 29.50
CA LEU A 6 -14.82 44.23 28.34
C LEU A 6 -13.31 43.91 28.51
N ARG A 7 -12.71 43.95 29.71
CA ARG A 7 -11.29 43.62 29.90
C ARG A 7 -11.02 42.16 30.33
N GLY A 8 -12.05 41.36 30.69
CA GLY A 8 -11.86 39.98 31.17
C GLY A 8 -11.80 38.90 30.09
N PHE A 9 -12.29 39.18 28.88
CA PHE A 9 -12.42 38.14 27.84
C PHE A 9 -11.13 37.89 27.04
N SER A 10 -10.26 38.88 26.91
CA SER A 10 -9.01 38.75 26.15
C SER A 10 -7.89 38.03 26.90
N TRP A 11 -7.98 37.92 28.23
CA TRP A 11 -6.97 37.28 29.07
C TRP A 11 -7.13 35.75 29.12
N ARG A 12 -8.39 35.26 29.14
CA ARG A 12 -8.66 33.80 29.11
C ARG A 12 -8.32 33.20 27.73
N ALA A 13 -8.61 33.89 26.65
CA ALA A 13 -8.29 33.41 25.30
C ALA A 13 -6.75 33.30 25.09
N ARG A 14 -5.96 34.26 25.57
CA ARG A 14 -4.50 34.26 25.44
C ARG A 14 -3.82 33.21 26.34
N ASN A 15 -4.38 32.87 27.49
CA ASN A 15 -3.85 31.82 28.33
C ASN A 15 -4.18 30.43 27.82
N VAL A 16 -5.34 30.21 27.21
CA VAL A 16 -5.70 28.96 26.56
C VAL A 16 -4.82 28.67 25.32
N GLU A 17 -4.39 29.70 24.60
CA GLU A 17 -3.43 29.52 23.49
C GLU A 17 -1.98 29.33 23.96
N ARG A 18 -1.59 29.90 25.11
CA ARG A 18 -0.27 29.71 25.70
C ARG A 18 -0.09 28.35 26.38
N GLU A 19 -1.14 27.79 26.97
CA GLU A 19 -1.10 26.43 27.52
C GLU A 19 -1.04 25.35 26.43
N LYS A 20 -1.55 25.63 25.23
CA LYS A 20 -1.40 24.74 24.07
C LYS A 20 0.03 24.66 23.50
N GLY A 21 0.92 25.53 23.93
CA GLY A 21 2.32 25.61 23.46
C GLY A 21 3.34 24.84 24.29
N LEU A 22 2.99 24.30 25.47
CA LEU A 22 3.94 23.64 26.38
C LEU A 22 3.60 22.18 26.71
N PHE A 23 2.44 21.68 26.26
CA PHE A 23 2.17 20.24 26.32
C PHE A 23 2.56 19.64 24.97
N VAL A 24 3.57 18.80 24.96
CA VAL A 24 3.76 17.79 23.91
C VAL A 24 2.40 17.09 23.78
N ASP A 25 1.69 17.40 22.70
CA ASP A 25 0.32 16.94 22.49
C ASP A 25 0.33 15.43 22.68
N SER A 26 -0.41 14.88 23.64
CA SER A 26 -0.39 13.45 23.98
C SER A 26 -0.57 12.58 22.72
N GLY A 27 -1.26 13.13 21.72
CA GLY A 27 -1.42 12.55 20.41
C GLY A 27 -0.10 12.44 19.63
N ILE A 28 0.79 13.44 19.67
CA ILE A 28 2.09 13.39 18.98
C ILE A 28 2.97 12.31 19.62
N LEU A 29 3.00 12.24 20.96
CA LEU A 29 3.77 11.23 21.69
C LEU A 29 3.29 9.82 21.35
N GLN A 30 1.97 9.60 21.30
CA GLN A 30 1.38 8.34 20.85
C GLN A 30 1.78 8.02 19.41
N GLY A 31 1.80 9.01 18.52
CA GLY A 31 2.22 8.83 17.13
C GLY A 31 3.67 8.39 17.02
N VAL A 32 4.56 9.03 17.78
CA VAL A 32 5.97 8.67 17.82
C VAL A 32 6.14 7.24 18.36
N ALA A 33 5.43 6.88 19.43
CA ALA A 33 5.51 5.53 20.00
C ALA A 33 5.02 4.46 19.00
N VAL A 34 3.86 4.68 18.37
CA VAL A 34 3.28 3.73 17.39
C VAL A 34 4.19 3.58 16.17
N LEU A 35 4.68 4.69 15.61
CA LEU A 35 5.53 4.61 14.41
C LEU A 35 6.91 4.02 14.73
N SER A 36 7.47 4.31 15.89
CA SER A 36 8.71 3.68 16.37
C SER A 36 8.53 2.17 16.53
N LEU A 37 7.43 1.73 17.14
CA LEU A 37 7.11 0.30 17.27
C LEU A 37 7.02 -0.38 15.90
N ILE A 38 6.33 0.25 14.93
CA ILE A 38 6.22 -0.25 13.56
C ILE A 38 7.61 -0.40 12.92
N PHE A 39 8.48 0.59 13.05
CA PHE A 39 9.84 0.50 12.52
C PHE A 39 10.67 -0.60 13.19
N PHE A 40 10.53 -0.81 14.51
CA PHE A 40 11.17 -1.94 15.18
C PHE A 40 10.68 -3.28 14.66
N ILE A 41 9.37 -3.45 14.46
CA ILE A 41 8.80 -4.68 13.89
C ILE A 41 9.36 -4.94 12.48
N VAL A 42 9.44 -3.90 11.64
CA VAL A 42 9.97 -4.02 10.27
C VAL A 42 11.42 -4.50 10.26
N VAL A 43 12.24 -4.06 11.21
CA VAL A 43 13.67 -4.39 11.24
C VAL A 43 13.95 -5.70 11.99
N LEU A 44 13.27 -5.93 13.13
CA LEU A 44 13.57 -7.03 14.02
C LEU A 44 12.83 -8.34 13.70
N ILE A 45 11.69 -8.25 12.98
CA ILE A 45 10.87 -9.43 12.67
C ILE A 45 10.88 -9.68 11.16
N PRO A 46 11.76 -10.58 10.65
CA PRO A 46 11.99 -10.77 9.21
C PRO A 46 10.72 -11.14 8.44
N PHE A 47 9.84 -11.97 9.02
CA PHE A 47 8.61 -12.42 8.34
C PHE A 47 7.47 -11.40 8.39
N ALA A 48 7.40 -10.59 9.44
CA ALA A 48 6.37 -9.56 9.58
C ALA A 48 6.76 -8.25 8.86
N GLY A 49 8.06 -7.98 8.74
CA GLY A 49 8.60 -6.76 8.14
C GLY A 49 7.99 -6.41 6.79
N PRO A 50 7.99 -7.30 5.79
CA PRO A 50 7.44 -7.03 4.45
C PRO A 50 5.94 -6.70 4.45
N VAL A 51 5.16 -7.28 5.36
CA VAL A 51 3.71 -7.00 5.48
C VAL A 51 3.49 -5.67 6.21
N VAL A 52 4.22 -5.44 7.30
CA VAL A 52 4.07 -4.26 8.14
C VAL A 52 4.58 -3.00 7.45
N ILE A 53 5.61 -3.10 6.60
CA ILE A 53 6.18 -1.95 5.86
C ILE A 53 5.12 -1.26 4.99
N ILE A 54 4.15 -2.02 4.44
CA ILE A 54 3.05 -1.47 3.64
C ILE A 54 2.18 -0.52 4.47
N MET A 55 2.07 -0.75 5.79
CA MET A 55 1.26 0.05 6.70
C MET A 55 2.03 1.18 7.38
N THR A 56 3.35 1.27 7.20
CA THR A 56 4.17 2.33 7.82
C THR A 56 3.76 3.76 7.43
N PRO A 57 3.21 4.05 6.22
CA PRO A 57 2.73 5.39 5.90
C PRO A 57 1.49 5.83 6.67
N LEU A 58 0.71 4.88 7.22
CA LEU A 58 -0.57 5.15 7.88
C LEU A 58 -0.49 6.15 9.05
N PRO A 59 0.42 6.02 10.02
CA PRO A 59 0.58 7.03 11.07
C PRO A 59 0.94 8.41 10.50
N VAL A 60 1.84 8.47 9.52
CA VAL A 60 2.22 9.73 8.88
C VAL A 60 1.02 10.37 8.19
N LEU A 61 0.25 9.59 7.41
CA LEU A 61 -1.01 10.02 6.81
C LEU A 61 -1.95 10.60 7.87
N TYR A 62 -2.20 9.86 8.96
CA TYR A 62 -3.10 10.26 10.02
C TYR A 62 -2.70 11.59 10.67
N TYR A 63 -1.43 11.70 11.06
CA TYR A 63 -0.93 12.91 11.74
C TYR A 63 -0.85 14.11 10.80
N CYS A 64 -0.43 13.91 9.53
CA CYS A 64 -0.45 14.98 8.52
C CYS A 64 -1.87 15.45 8.19
N TYR A 65 -2.84 14.55 8.15
CA TYR A 65 -4.21 14.88 7.82
C TYR A 65 -4.91 15.59 8.98
N ARG A 66 -4.75 15.07 10.22
CA ARG A 66 -5.41 15.58 11.43
C ARG A 66 -4.76 16.86 11.99
N PHE A 67 -3.44 16.89 12.08
CA PHE A 67 -2.71 17.95 12.79
C PHE A 67 -1.88 18.85 11.87
N GLY A 68 -1.88 18.55 10.57
CA GLY A 68 -1.12 19.31 9.58
C GLY A 68 0.25 18.70 9.23
N ARG A 69 0.76 19.08 8.06
CA ARG A 69 1.95 18.50 7.44
C ARG A 69 3.18 18.51 8.36
N MET A 70 3.44 19.64 9.02
CA MET A 70 4.66 19.79 9.86
C MET A 70 4.67 18.85 11.06
N ARG A 71 3.51 18.68 11.72
CA ARG A 71 3.39 17.77 12.87
C ARG A 71 3.52 16.30 12.44
N GLY A 72 2.95 15.91 11.30
CA GLY A 72 3.12 14.56 10.76
C GLY A 72 4.58 14.26 10.40
N LEU A 73 5.28 15.20 9.79
CA LEU A 73 6.72 15.07 9.49
C LEU A 73 7.57 15.04 10.78
N ALA A 74 7.21 15.79 11.81
CA ALA A 74 7.89 15.73 13.10
C ALA A 74 7.74 14.36 13.76
N VAL A 75 6.53 13.77 13.74
CA VAL A 75 6.30 12.38 14.23
C VAL A 75 7.21 11.41 13.50
N LEU A 76 7.28 11.48 12.15
CA LEU A 76 8.13 10.62 11.34
C LEU A 76 9.62 10.80 11.70
N ALA A 77 10.12 12.06 11.73
CA ALA A 77 11.52 12.35 11.98
C ALA A 77 11.96 11.90 13.39
N VAL A 78 11.17 12.21 14.42
CA VAL A 78 11.47 11.83 15.80
C VAL A 78 11.46 10.31 15.97
N SER A 79 10.45 9.63 15.41
CA SER A 79 10.38 8.15 15.45
C SER A 79 11.59 7.52 14.78
N PHE A 80 11.98 8.03 13.61
CA PHE A 80 13.14 7.54 12.88
C PHE A 80 14.46 7.78 13.65
N LEU A 81 14.63 8.95 14.26
CA LEU A 81 15.82 9.25 15.07
C LEU A 81 15.93 8.31 16.28
N ILE A 82 14.82 8.08 16.98
CA ILE A 82 14.78 7.15 18.13
C ILE A 82 15.16 5.74 17.69
N VAL A 83 14.50 5.23 16.66
CA VAL A 83 14.72 3.86 16.17
C VAL A 83 16.12 3.70 15.59
N SER A 84 16.58 4.65 14.78
CA SER A 84 17.93 4.62 14.20
C SER A 84 19.01 4.69 15.27
N GLY A 85 18.82 5.52 16.31
CA GLY A 85 19.74 5.59 17.45
C GLY A 85 19.86 4.25 18.17
N ILE A 86 18.72 3.63 18.52
CA ILE A 86 18.71 2.35 19.22
C ILE A 86 19.27 1.24 18.33
N LEU A 87 18.86 1.15 17.06
CA LEU A 87 19.35 0.14 16.13
C LEU A 87 20.85 0.29 15.85
N SER A 88 21.37 1.51 15.78
CA SER A 88 22.81 1.76 15.61
C SER A 88 23.64 1.22 16.79
N LEU A 89 23.11 1.36 18.03
CA LEU A 89 23.73 0.76 19.22
C LEU A 89 23.75 -0.79 19.16
N LEU A 90 22.77 -1.38 18.44
CA LEU A 90 22.69 -2.83 18.20
C LEU A 90 23.47 -3.26 16.93
N GLY A 91 24.20 -2.37 16.29
CA GLY A 91 25.00 -2.68 15.08
C GLY A 91 24.20 -2.66 13.77
N HIS A 92 22.96 -2.23 13.77
CA HIS A 92 22.13 -2.11 12.56
C HIS A 92 22.22 -0.72 11.94
N ARG A 93 22.28 -0.66 10.60
CA ARG A 93 22.29 0.62 9.88
C ARG A 93 20.86 1.13 9.62
N PRO A 94 20.59 2.45 9.76
CA PRO A 94 19.28 3.01 9.47
C PRO A 94 18.94 2.89 7.97
N ASN A 95 17.70 2.49 7.69
CA ASN A 95 17.20 2.36 6.31
C ASN A 95 16.55 3.67 5.84
N ILE A 96 17.38 4.61 5.37
CA ILE A 96 16.93 5.92 4.87
C ILE A 96 15.90 5.80 3.73
N PRO A 97 16.04 4.91 2.72
CA PRO A 97 15.01 4.70 1.70
C PRO A 97 13.61 4.42 2.26
N VAL A 98 13.50 3.57 3.27
CA VAL A 98 12.20 3.26 3.92
C VAL A 98 11.60 4.50 4.57
N LEU A 99 12.41 5.33 5.24
CA LEU A 99 11.98 6.60 5.81
C LEU A 99 11.41 7.53 4.73
N LEU A 100 12.15 7.72 3.64
CA LEU A 100 11.75 8.63 2.55
C LEU A 100 10.46 8.15 1.88
N MET A 101 10.34 6.85 1.60
CA MET A 101 9.13 6.25 1.02
C MET A 101 7.92 6.40 1.96
N THR A 102 8.10 6.10 3.24
CA THR A 102 7.06 6.24 4.27
C THR A 102 6.59 7.68 4.40
N GLY A 103 7.53 8.61 4.52
CA GLY A 103 7.25 10.04 4.64
C GLY A 103 6.55 10.59 3.41
N PHE A 104 7.10 10.31 2.21
CA PHE A 104 6.51 10.73 0.95
C PHE A 104 5.08 10.21 0.79
N THR A 105 4.86 8.91 1.00
CA THR A 105 3.54 8.27 0.84
C THR A 105 2.53 8.86 1.81
N GLY A 106 2.87 8.97 3.10
CA GLY A 106 1.94 9.48 4.11
C GLY A 106 1.57 10.95 3.88
N VAL A 107 2.55 11.81 3.59
CA VAL A 107 2.31 13.22 3.28
C VAL A 107 1.49 13.38 2.01
N MET A 108 1.88 12.70 0.94
CA MET A 108 1.22 12.77 -0.36
C MET A 108 -0.24 12.31 -0.28
N LEU A 109 -0.50 11.16 0.38
CA LEU A 109 -1.87 10.69 0.61
C LEU A 109 -2.70 11.70 1.40
N SER A 110 -2.11 12.31 2.45
CA SER A 110 -2.78 13.36 3.22
C SER A 110 -3.18 14.55 2.34
N GLU A 111 -2.31 15.02 1.45
CA GLU A 111 -2.59 16.16 0.57
C GLU A 111 -3.62 15.81 -0.52
N VAL A 112 -3.53 14.62 -1.11
CA VAL A 112 -4.50 14.15 -2.12
C VAL A 112 -5.90 14.00 -1.50
N LEU A 113 -6.00 13.45 -0.28
CA LEU A 113 -7.27 13.32 0.45
C LEU A 113 -7.92 14.68 0.76
N LYS A 114 -7.13 15.71 1.10
CA LYS A 114 -7.66 17.07 1.34
C LYS A 114 -8.31 17.68 0.10
N ARG A 115 -7.90 17.26 -1.11
CA ARG A 115 -8.48 17.72 -2.37
C ARG A 115 -9.84 17.08 -2.70
N ARG A 116 -10.29 16.09 -1.91
CA ARG A 116 -11.57 15.41 -2.05
C ARG A 116 -11.88 14.89 -3.47
N TYR A 117 -10.86 14.34 -4.14
CA TYR A 117 -11.03 13.67 -5.43
C TYR A 117 -11.85 12.39 -5.29
N SER A 118 -12.38 11.87 -6.43
CA SER A 118 -12.94 10.52 -6.46
C SER A 118 -11.92 9.47 -6.04
N LEU A 119 -12.39 8.29 -5.64
CA LEU A 119 -11.54 7.18 -5.24
C LEU A 119 -10.51 6.83 -6.33
N GLU A 120 -10.99 6.70 -7.58
CA GLU A 120 -10.16 6.33 -8.72
C GLU A 120 -9.05 7.36 -8.97
N LYS A 121 -9.39 8.65 -8.95
CA LYS A 121 -8.41 9.73 -9.10
C LYS A 121 -7.40 9.75 -7.94
N THR A 122 -7.88 9.53 -6.72
CA THR A 122 -7.01 9.46 -5.54
C THR A 122 -6.03 8.30 -5.67
N LEU A 123 -6.51 7.11 -6.02
CA LEU A 123 -5.68 5.93 -6.23
C LEU A 123 -4.67 6.15 -7.37
N LEU A 124 -5.15 6.62 -8.52
CA LEU A 124 -4.30 6.82 -9.69
C LEU A 124 -3.17 7.82 -9.40
N ILE A 125 -3.52 9.01 -8.91
CA ILE A 125 -2.53 10.06 -8.62
C ILE A 125 -1.54 9.58 -7.56
N ALA A 126 -2.03 8.98 -6.49
CA ALA A 126 -1.19 8.55 -5.38
C ALA A 126 -0.28 7.38 -5.76
N SER A 127 -0.79 6.40 -6.49
CA SER A 127 0.01 5.24 -6.91
C SER A 127 1.05 5.62 -7.96
N LEU A 128 0.70 6.45 -8.94
CA LEU A 128 1.67 6.94 -9.93
C LEU A 128 2.74 7.82 -9.27
N ALA A 129 2.36 8.71 -8.34
CA ALA A 129 3.31 9.54 -7.64
C ALA A 129 4.30 8.69 -6.81
N LEU A 130 3.80 7.65 -6.10
CA LEU A 130 4.65 6.72 -5.36
C LEU A 130 5.57 5.91 -6.28
N PHE A 131 5.04 5.41 -7.39
CA PHE A 131 5.79 4.67 -8.40
C PHE A 131 6.93 5.52 -8.99
N PHE A 132 6.63 6.74 -9.47
CA PHE A 132 7.65 7.62 -10.03
C PHE A 132 8.65 8.12 -8.98
N PHE A 133 8.23 8.29 -7.73
CA PHE A 133 9.14 8.59 -6.63
C PHE A 133 10.15 7.44 -6.42
N GLY A 134 9.68 6.19 -6.45
CA GLY A 134 10.54 5.00 -6.37
C GLY A 134 11.50 4.88 -7.54
N ILE A 135 11.01 5.07 -8.77
CA ILE A 135 11.85 5.08 -9.98
C ILE A 135 12.89 6.21 -9.90
N GLY A 136 12.48 7.41 -9.47
CA GLY A 136 13.41 8.54 -9.27
C GLY A 136 14.50 8.24 -8.25
N PHE A 137 14.16 7.52 -7.18
CA PHE A 137 15.14 7.08 -6.19
C PHE A 137 16.15 6.10 -6.76
N ILE A 138 15.70 5.11 -7.55
CA ILE A 138 16.59 4.16 -8.25
C ILE A 138 17.51 4.92 -9.19
N PHE A 139 16.98 5.86 -9.98
CA PHE A 139 17.74 6.68 -10.92
C PHE A 139 18.81 7.53 -10.22
N LEU A 140 18.46 8.22 -9.13
CA LEU A 140 19.40 9.01 -8.34
C LEU A 140 20.52 8.14 -7.72
N HIS A 141 20.18 6.92 -7.30
CA HIS A 141 21.16 6.00 -6.75
C HIS A 141 22.09 5.47 -7.85
N ALA A 142 21.56 5.16 -9.02
CA ALA A 142 22.33 4.76 -10.20
C ALA A 142 23.33 5.83 -10.63
N LEU A 143 22.92 7.11 -10.64
CA LEU A 143 23.81 8.23 -10.93
C LEU A 143 24.97 8.34 -9.93
N ARG A 144 24.71 8.09 -8.64
CA ARG A 144 25.74 8.14 -7.60
C ARG A 144 26.77 7.01 -7.68
N THR A 145 26.32 5.85 -8.16
CA THR A 145 27.16 4.65 -8.25
C THR A 145 27.81 4.46 -9.61
N GLY A 146 27.46 5.30 -10.61
CA GLY A 146 27.92 5.16 -11.98
C GLY A 146 27.36 3.94 -12.72
N MET A 147 26.32 3.28 -12.18
CA MET A 147 25.69 2.11 -12.76
C MET A 147 24.48 2.51 -13.60
N ALA A 148 24.12 1.68 -14.60
CA ALA A 148 22.86 1.88 -15.30
C ALA A 148 21.67 1.60 -14.35
N PRO A 149 20.54 2.37 -14.43
CA PRO A 149 19.37 2.14 -13.57
C PRO A 149 18.83 0.71 -13.62
N TRP A 150 18.90 0.07 -14.78
CA TRP A 150 18.46 -1.32 -14.96
C TRP A 150 19.36 -2.33 -14.23
N GLN A 151 20.66 -2.10 -14.24
CA GLN A 151 21.62 -2.91 -13.47
C GLN A 151 21.35 -2.83 -11.94
N MET A 152 20.93 -1.65 -11.47
CA MET A 152 20.52 -1.50 -10.06
C MET A 152 19.29 -2.34 -9.73
N VAL A 153 18.30 -2.40 -10.62
CA VAL A 153 17.12 -3.26 -10.44
C VAL A 153 17.54 -4.73 -10.42
N GLU A 154 18.40 -5.15 -11.34
CA GLU A 154 18.91 -6.52 -11.41
C GLU A 154 19.67 -6.92 -10.13
N LEU A 155 20.56 -6.06 -9.63
CA LEU A 155 21.25 -6.26 -8.36
C LEU A 155 20.29 -6.39 -7.19
N TYR A 156 19.25 -5.55 -7.14
CA TYR A 156 18.26 -5.60 -6.09
C TYR A 156 17.44 -6.89 -6.14
N VAL A 157 17.00 -7.29 -7.33
CA VAL A 157 16.25 -8.55 -7.56
C VAL A 157 17.13 -9.75 -7.19
N THR A 158 18.38 -9.78 -7.63
CA THR A 158 19.33 -10.84 -7.31
C THR A 158 19.56 -10.94 -5.79
N GLY A 159 19.70 -9.79 -5.11
CA GLY A 159 19.82 -9.73 -3.67
C GLY A 159 18.62 -10.35 -2.94
N ILE A 160 17.41 -10.01 -3.35
CA ILE A 160 16.17 -10.60 -2.78
C ILE A 160 16.15 -12.11 -2.99
N ILE A 161 16.51 -12.61 -4.18
CA ILE A 161 16.51 -14.04 -4.47
C ILE A 161 17.53 -14.75 -3.56
N HIS A 162 18.74 -14.21 -3.40
CA HIS A 162 19.76 -14.76 -2.53
C HIS A 162 19.33 -14.78 -1.05
N ASP A 163 18.69 -13.72 -0.57
CA ASP A 163 18.18 -13.65 0.80
C ASP A 163 17.07 -14.70 1.04
N ASN A 164 16.22 -14.95 0.05
CA ASN A 164 15.21 -16.02 0.11
C ASN A 164 15.87 -17.43 0.09
N ILE A 165 16.89 -17.65 -0.74
CA ILE A 165 17.65 -18.92 -0.74
C ILE A 165 18.25 -19.17 0.64
N ARG A 166 18.92 -18.19 1.24
CA ARG A 166 19.47 -18.29 2.61
C ARG A 166 18.41 -18.61 3.66
N LEU A 167 17.21 -18.03 3.49
CA LEU A 167 16.09 -18.31 4.37
C LEU A 167 15.62 -19.76 4.25
N TYR A 168 15.48 -20.26 3.02
CA TYR A 168 15.09 -21.64 2.74
C TYR A 168 16.11 -22.65 3.25
N GLU A 169 17.40 -22.35 3.17
CA GLU A 169 18.48 -23.16 3.77
C GLU A 169 18.34 -23.27 5.30
N ARG A 170 17.94 -22.19 5.98
CA ARG A 170 17.71 -22.19 7.43
C ARG A 170 16.46 -22.96 7.85
N LEU A 171 15.48 -23.09 6.95
CA LEU A 171 14.22 -23.79 7.18
C LEU A 171 14.30 -25.29 6.82
N ASP A 172 15.51 -25.79 6.48
CA ASP A 172 15.76 -27.18 6.10
C ASP A 172 14.87 -27.69 4.97
N ILE A 173 14.58 -26.77 4.00
CA ILE A 173 13.80 -27.12 2.82
C ILE A 173 14.66 -28.01 1.91
N SER A 174 14.01 -29.02 1.29
CA SER A 174 14.62 -30.02 0.43
C SER A 174 15.75 -29.48 -0.45
N ALA A 175 16.93 -30.09 -0.35
CA ALA A 175 18.13 -29.70 -1.09
C ALA A 175 17.91 -29.69 -2.61
N ASP A 176 17.05 -30.58 -3.13
CA ASP A 176 16.75 -30.68 -4.56
C ASP A 176 16.04 -29.40 -5.08
N HIS A 177 15.12 -28.84 -4.31
CA HIS A 177 14.46 -27.57 -4.69
C HIS A 177 15.43 -26.39 -4.71
N LEU A 178 16.38 -26.37 -3.77
CA LEU A 178 17.41 -25.33 -3.72
C LEU A 178 18.39 -25.42 -4.89
N LEU A 179 18.77 -26.65 -5.29
CA LEU A 179 19.60 -26.87 -6.47
C LEU A 179 18.91 -26.35 -7.74
N LEU A 180 17.64 -26.68 -7.97
CA LEU A 180 16.86 -26.21 -9.11
C LEU A 180 16.79 -24.66 -9.16
N ILE A 181 16.61 -23.99 -8.02
CA ILE A 181 16.59 -22.53 -7.96
C ILE A 181 17.97 -21.97 -8.31
N ARG A 182 19.05 -22.55 -7.83
CA ARG A 182 20.44 -22.10 -8.09
C ARG A 182 20.83 -22.29 -9.56
N GLU A 183 20.47 -23.41 -10.16
CA GLU A 183 20.73 -23.68 -11.57
C GLU A 183 20.00 -22.72 -12.51
N ASN A 184 18.80 -22.31 -12.14
CA ASN A 184 17.95 -21.40 -12.93
C ASN A 184 18.04 -19.94 -12.46
N LEU A 185 18.97 -19.60 -11.56
CA LEU A 185 19.09 -18.26 -11.00
C LEU A 185 19.17 -17.14 -12.04
N PRO A 186 19.92 -17.24 -13.15
CA PRO A 186 19.97 -16.21 -14.18
C PRO A 186 18.61 -15.97 -14.84
N GLN A 187 17.90 -17.04 -15.21
CA GLN A 187 16.57 -16.96 -15.83
C GLN A 187 15.54 -16.35 -14.89
N ILE A 188 15.57 -16.78 -13.60
CA ILE A 188 14.68 -16.26 -12.57
C ILE A 188 14.95 -14.76 -12.38
N THR A 189 16.23 -14.36 -12.27
CA THR A 189 16.62 -12.95 -12.13
C THR A 189 16.15 -12.13 -13.31
N GLN A 190 16.41 -12.59 -14.54
CA GLN A 190 15.99 -11.91 -15.77
C GLN A 190 14.48 -11.73 -15.83
N PHE A 191 13.70 -12.77 -15.50
CA PHE A 191 12.26 -12.72 -15.46
C PHE A 191 11.75 -11.67 -14.45
N PHE A 192 12.18 -11.74 -13.19
CA PHE A 192 11.74 -10.80 -12.16
C PHE A 192 12.22 -9.37 -12.43
N THR A 193 13.40 -9.19 -13.01
CA THR A 193 13.86 -7.88 -13.47
C THR A 193 12.97 -7.36 -14.59
N GLY A 194 12.58 -8.20 -15.53
CA GLY A 194 11.68 -7.83 -16.64
C GLY A 194 10.29 -7.38 -16.19
N ILE A 195 9.72 -8.04 -15.18
CA ILE A 195 8.39 -7.69 -14.63
C ILE A 195 8.44 -6.68 -13.46
N PHE A 196 9.64 -6.22 -13.07
CA PHE A 196 9.83 -5.27 -11.97
C PHE A 196 8.95 -4.01 -12.08
N PRO A 197 8.79 -3.36 -13.26
CA PRO A 197 7.93 -2.18 -13.37
C PRO A 197 6.48 -2.45 -12.97
N ALA A 198 5.91 -3.59 -13.39
CA ALA A 198 4.56 -3.98 -13.00
C ALA A 198 4.45 -4.32 -11.53
N LEU A 199 5.44 -5.02 -10.96
CA LEU A 199 5.48 -5.32 -9.53
C LEU A 199 5.58 -4.05 -8.69
N ALA A 200 6.43 -3.09 -9.09
CA ALA A 200 6.58 -1.81 -8.40
C ALA A 200 5.29 -0.98 -8.46
N LEU A 201 4.64 -0.89 -9.63
CA LEU A 201 3.37 -0.19 -9.77
C LEU A 201 2.25 -0.89 -8.99
N SER A 202 2.17 -2.21 -9.06
CA SER A 202 1.20 -3.01 -8.31
C SER A 202 1.40 -2.85 -6.80
N GLY A 203 2.65 -2.89 -6.33
CA GLY A 203 3.00 -2.61 -4.93
C GLY A 203 2.61 -1.21 -4.49
N ALA A 204 2.80 -0.20 -5.34
CA ALA A 204 2.35 1.17 -5.08
C ALA A 204 0.82 1.25 -4.96
N ILE A 205 0.08 0.61 -5.87
CA ILE A 205 -1.39 0.56 -5.84
C ILE A 205 -1.88 -0.10 -4.54
N VAL A 206 -1.34 -1.26 -4.20
CA VAL A 206 -1.71 -1.99 -2.97
C VAL A 206 -1.38 -1.17 -1.73
N THR A 207 -0.20 -0.55 -1.66
CA THR A 207 0.20 0.30 -0.53
C THR A 207 -0.76 1.47 -0.36
N VAL A 208 -1.05 2.20 -1.43
CA VAL A 208 -1.98 3.33 -1.41
C VAL A 208 -3.38 2.87 -1.00
N TRP A 209 -3.89 1.79 -1.61
CA TRP A 209 -5.21 1.25 -1.32
C TRP A 209 -5.38 0.85 0.14
N LEU A 210 -4.45 0.07 0.68
CA LEU A 210 -4.52 -0.41 2.07
C LEU A 210 -4.40 0.76 3.07
N ASN A 211 -3.52 1.74 2.81
CA ASN A 211 -3.42 2.93 3.65
C ASN A 211 -4.67 3.81 3.59
N LEU A 212 -5.36 3.91 2.44
CA LEU A 212 -6.64 4.61 2.32
C LEU A 212 -7.73 3.91 3.12
N LEU A 213 -7.84 2.59 3.01
CA LEU A 213 -8.84 1.80 3.77
C LEU A 213 -8.60 1.90 5.27
N ALA A 214 -7.38 1.69 5.73
CA ALA A 214 -7.02 1.80 7.14
C ALA A 214 -7.15 3.24 7.65
N GLY A 215 -6.74 4.23 6.84
CA GLY A 215 -6.89 5.65 7.13
C GLY A 215 -8.35 6.07 7.28
N ARG A 216 -9.25 5.57 6.40
CA ARG A 216 -10.69 5.78 6.54
C ARG A 216 -11.20 5.31 7.89
N LEU A 217 -10.87 4.07 8.28
CA LEU A 217 -11.30 3.50 9.56
C LEU A 217 -10.75 4.28 10.76
N LEU A 218 -9.47 4.66 10.69
CA LEU A 218 -8.79 5.35 11.78
C LEU A 218 -9.32 6.79 11.96
N LEU A 219 -9.47 7.54 10.87
CA LEU A 219 -9.97 8.92 10.89
C LEU A 219 -11.44 8.99 11.30
N GLN A 220 -12.29 8.09 10.80
CA GLN A 220 -13.71 8.03 11.19
C GLN A 220 -13.88 7.70 12.67
N ARG A 221 -13.10 6.76 13.24
CA ARG A 221 -13.13 6.45 14.67
C ARG A 221 -12.76 7.65 15.55
N ASN A 222 -11.92 8.54 15.06
CA ASN A 222 -11.48 9.74 15.76
C ASN A 222 -12.30 10.99 15.39
N SER A 223 -13.48 10.84 14.80
CA SER A 223 -14.38 11.94 14.39
C SER A 223 -13.72 12.98 13.49
N VAL A 224 -12.72 12.57 12.72
CA VAL A 224 -12.07 13.40 11.70
C VAL A 224 -12.76 13.18 10.37
N GLY A 225 -13.19 14.26 9.71
CA GLY A 225 -13.88 14.19 8.43
C GLY A 225 -13.01 13.51 7.36
N PHE A 226 -13.48 12.40 6.80
CA PHE A 226 -12.84 11.69 5.69
C PHE A 226 -13.67 11.86 4.43
N PRO A 227 -13.06 11.99 3.23
CA PRO A 227 -13.80 12.05 1.98
C PRO A 227 -14.72 10.84 1.84
N ASP A 228 -15.96 11.07 1.41
CA ASP A 228 -16.87 9.97 1.12
C ASP A 228 -16.56 9.41 -0.26
N PHE A 229 -16.05 8.19 -0.29
CA PHE A 229 -15.79 7.43 -1.52
C PHE A 229 -16.95 6.51 -1.90
N GLY A 230 -18.12 6.69 -1.27
CA GLY A 230 -19.27 5.84 -1.51
C GLY A 230 -19.07 4.39 -1.06
N ASP A 231 -19.85 3.50 -1.66
CA ASP A 231 -19.80 2.08 -1.38
C ASP A 231 -18.73 1.37 -2.22
N LEU A 232 -17.60 1.04 -1.59
CA LEU A 232 -16.48 0.34 -2.24
C LEU A 232 -16.87 -1.02 -2.86
N SER A 233 -17.92 -1.67 -2.38
CA SER A 233 -18.39 -2.93 -2.98
C SER A 233 -19.17 -2.73 -4.28
N SER A 234 -19.60 -1.52 -4.57
CA SER A 234 -20.21 -1.16 -5.84
C SER A 234 -19.19 -0.76 -6.90
N TRP A 235 -17.92 -0.61 -6.52
CA TRP A 235 -16.87 -0.18 -7.42
C TRP A 235 -16.67 -1.16 -8.59
N LYS A 236 -16.56 -0.62 -9.81
CA LYS A 236 -16.36 -1.36 -11.05
C LYS A 236 -15.21 -0.75 -11.85
N ALA A 237 -14.35 -1.61 -12.39
CA ALA A 237 -13.29 -1.18 -13.30
C ALA A 237 -13.90 -0.66 -14.62
N PRO A 238 -13.23 0.28 -15.31
CA PRO A 238 -13.70 0.77 -16.61
C PRO A 238 -13.82 -0.39 -17.63
N ASP A 239 -14.95 -0.47 -18.32
CA ASP A 239 -15.21 -1.55 -19.30
C ASP A 239 -14.15 -1.62 -20.41
N ARG A 240 -13.52 -0.47 -20.73
CA ARG A 240 -12.43 -0.40 -21.73
C ARG A 240 -11.18 -1.16 -21.33
N LEU A 241 -10.99 -1.47 -20.04
CA LEU A 241 -9.81 -2.18 -19.53
C LEU A 241 -9.70 -3.60 -20.12
N VAL A 242 -10.82 -4.21 -20.51
CA VAL A 242 -10.83 -5.55 -21.12
C VAL A 242 -10.02 -5.59 -22.43
N TRP A 243 -10.07 -4.52 -23.22
CA TRP A 243 -9.31 -4.44 -24.47
C TRP A 243 -7.82 -4.36 -24.21
N ILE A 244 -7.41 -3.66 -23.15
CA ILE A 244 -6.01 -3.64 -22.71
C ILE A 244 -5.58 -5.03 -22.24
N LEU A 245 -6.43 -5.75 -21.50
CA LEU A 245 -6.15 -7.11 -21.08
C LEU A 245 -5.99 -8.07 -22.28
N ILE A 246 -6.88 -8.00 -23.28
CA ILE A 246 -6.80 -8.85 -24.48
C ILE A 246 -5.53 -8.52 -25.28
N ALA A 247 -5.26 -7.24 -25.52
CA ALA A 247 -4.05 -6.83 -26.21
C ALA A 247 -2.77 -7.27 -25.49
N SER A 248 -2.74 -7.11 -24.15
CA SER A 248 -1.61 -7.55 -23.33
C SER A 248 -1.41 -9.07 -23.35
N GLY A 249 -2.52 -9.84 -23.37
CA GLY A 249 -2.46 -11.29 -23.57
C GLY A 249 -1.87 -11.69 -24.92
N GLY A 250 -2.29 -11.01 -25.99
CA GLY A 250 -1.70 -11.21 -27.33
C GLY A 250 -0.22 -10.87 -27.38
N MET A 251 0.19 -9.75 -26.75
CA MET A 251 1.60 -9.34 -26.66
C MET A 251 2.43 -10.34 -25.82
N ALA A 252 1.88 -10.88 -24.75
CA ALA A 252 2.56 -11.86 -23.89
C ALA A 252 2.79 -13.20 -24.60
N LEU A 253 2.03 -13.51 -25.64
CA LEU A 253 2.21 -14.71 -26.47
C LEU A 253 3.05 -14.45 -27.73
N ALA A 254 3.47 -13.22 -27.97
CA ALA A 254 4.28 -12.88 -29.13
C ALA A 254 5.69 -13.49 -29.04
N PRO A 255 6.30 -13.89 -30.16
CA PRO A 255 7.64 -14.48 -30.18
C PRO A 255 8.76 -13.48 -29.88
N SER A 256 8.46 -12.19 -29.78
CA SER A 256 9.40 -11.12 -29.44
C SER A 256 9.53 -10.96 -27.94
N ASP A 257 10.73 -11.09 -27.39
CA ASP A 257 11.01 -10.91 -25.96
C ASP A 257 10.52 -9.57 -25.42
N THR A 258 10.71 -8.50 -26.20
CA THR A 258 10.26 -7.15 -25.82
C THR A 258 8.74 -7.07 -25.70
N LEU A 259 7.99 -7.60 -26.70
CA LEU A 259 6.53 -7.62 -26.66
C LEU A 259 6.01 -8.51 -25.53
N ASN A 260 6.65 -9.67 -25.34
CA ASN A 260 6.32 -10.60 -24.26
C ASN A 260 6.44 -9.91 -22.89
N ILE A 261 7.57 -9.27 -22.59
CA ILE A 261 7.81 -8.56 -21.32
C ILE A 261 6.78 -7.44 -21.12
N ILE A 262 6.51 -6.63 -22.17
CA ILE A 262 5.50 -5.55 -22.09
C ILE A 262 4.12 -6.15 -21.82
N GLY A 263 3.74 -7.20 -22.55
CA GLY A 263 2.48 -7.89 -22.39
C GLY A 263 2.28 -8.42 -20.97
N VAL A 264 3.30 -9.11 -20.42
CA VAL A 264 3.26 -9.65 -19.04
C VAL A 264 3.15 -8.52 -18.00
N ASN A 265 3.88 -7.43 -18.16
CA ASN A 265 3.76 -6.27 -17.25
C ASN A 265 2.34 -5.70 -17.25
N LEU A 266 1.73 -5.51 -18.42
CA LEU A 266 0.35 -5.03 -18.53
C LEU A 266 -0.66 -6.03 -17.94
N LEU A 267 -0.47 -7.34 -18.18
CA LEU A 267 -1.31 -8.40 -17.61
C LEU A 267 -1.30 -8.36 -16.08
N ILE A 268 -0.13 -8.19 -15.45
CA ILE A 268 0.00 -8.10 -13.99
C ILE A 268 -0.81 -6.92 -13.44
N VAL A 269 -0.67 -5.74 -14.05
CA VAL A 269 -1.39 -4.53 -13.60
C VAL A 269 -2.90 -4.67 -13.84
N CYS A 270 -3.33 -5.15 -15.01
CA CYS A 270 -4.73 -5.43 -15.30
C CYS A 270 -5.31 -6.48 -14.35
N GLY A 271 -4.56 -7.56 -14.09
CA GLY A 271 -4.93 -8.60 -13.13
C GLY A 271 -5.18 -8.04 -11.73
N LEU A 272 -4.34 -7.12 -11.24
CA LEU A 272 -4.55 -6.46 -9.97
C LEU A 272 -5.85 -5.63 -9.95
N ILE A 273 -6.15 -4.90 -11.02
CA ILE A 273 -7.38 -4.11 -11.11
C ILE A 273 -8.61 -5.03 -11.10
N TYR A 274 -8.59 -6.15 -11.84
CA TYR A 274 -9.67 -7.14 -11.81
C TYR A 274 -9.75 -7.91 -10.48
N LEU A 275 -8.62 -8.12 -9.79
CA LEU A 275 -8.62 -8.63 -8.42
C LEU A 275 -9.39 -7.69 -7.49
N CYS A 276 -9.15 -6.38 -7.56
CA CYS A 276 -9.89 -5.39 -6.77
C CYS A 276 -11.40 -5.43 -7.09
N GLN A 277 -11.79 -5.59 -8.36
CA GLN A 277 -13.19 -5.73 -8.76
C GLN A 277 -13.79 -7.03 -8.22
N GLY A 278 -13.09 -8.15 -8.31
CA GLY A 278 -13.54 -9.44 -7.75
C GLY A 278 -13.73 -9.39 -6.24
N LEU A 279 -12.80 -8.73 -5.51
CA LEU A 279 -12.95 -8.48 -4.08
C LEU A 279 -14.15 -7.58 -3.75
N ALA A 280 -14.43 -6.57 -4.59
CA ALA A 280 -15.60 -5.72 -4.44
C ALA A 280 -16.90 -6.52 -4.61
N ILE A 281 -16.98 -7.44 -5.59
CA ILE A 281 -18.11 -8.35 -5.80
C ILE A 281 -18.31 -9.27 -4.60
N ALA A 282 -17.21 -9.88 -4.10
CA ALA A 282 -17.26 -10.72 -2.91
C ALA A 282 -17.76 -9.92 -1.68
N GLY A 283 -17.27 -8.72 -1.49
CA GLY A 283 -17.72 -7.80 -0.44
C GLY A 283 -19.21 -7.43 -0.56
N PHE A 284 -19.70 -7.21 -1.79
CA PHE A 284 -21.12 -6.98 -2.07
C PHE A 284 -21.96 -8.21 -1.69
N PHE A 285 -21.55 -9.40 -2.12
CA PHE A 285 -22.20 -10.67 -1.78
C PHE A 285 -22.28 -10.89 -0.28
N PHE A 286 -21.18 -10.74 0.44
CA PHE A 286 -21.12 -10.93 1.89
C PHE A 286 -22.04 -10.00 2.66
N ARG A 287 -22.15 -8.73 2.22
CA ARG A 287 -23.10 -7.79 2.83
C ARG A 287 -24.54 -8.13 2.52
N ARG A 288 -24.84 -8.44 1.28
CA ARG A 288 -26.21 -8.76 0.84
C ARG A 288 -26.74 -10.03 1.51
N ARG A 289 -25.90 -11.04 1.67
CA ARG A 289 -26.24 -12.32 2.31
C ARG A 289 -26.02 -12.33 3.82
N LYS A 290 -25.60 -11.21 4.43
CA LYS A 290 -25.29 -11.10 5.86
C LYS A 290 -24.34 -12.21 6.35
N VAL A 291 -23.36 -12.58 5.52
CA VAL A 291 -22.37 -13.64 5.86
C VAL A 291 -21.66 -13.27 7.15
N PRO A 292 -21.49 -14.19 8.12
CA PRO A 292 -20.77 -13.95 9.36
C PRO A 292 -19.33 -13.45 9.13
N VAL A 293 -18.83 -12.60 10.04
CA VAL A 293 -17.48 -12.01 9.93
C VAL A 293 -16.40 -13.09 9.83
N ILE A 294 -16.54 -14.19 10.57
CA ILE A 294 -15.59 -15.32 10.56
C ILE A 294 -15.43 -15.90 9.16
N LEU A 295 -16.54 -16.16 8.46
CA LEU A 295 -16.49 -16.70 7.08
C LEU A 295 -15.87 -15.71 6.09
N ARG A 296 -16.14 -14.39 6.26
CA ARG A 296 -15.50 -13.34 5.44
C ARG A 296 -14.00 -13.31 5.67
N SER A 297 -13.58 -13.36 6.92
CA SER A 297 -12.16 -13.37 7.27
C SER A 297 -11.46 -14.61 6.71
N LEU A 298 -12.08 -15.79 6.84
CA LEU A 298 -11.56 -17.03 6.28
C LEU A 298 -11.38 -16.93 4.75
N PHE A 299 -12.35 -16.37 4.04
CA PHE A 299 -12.26 -16.17 2.59
C PHE A 299 -11.07 -15.27 2.22
N TYR A 300 -10.87 -14.12 2.91
CA TYR A 300 -9.73 -13.25 2.63
C TYR A 300 -8.40 -13.90 3.00
N ILE A 301 -8.34 -14.66 4.08
CA ILE A 301 -7.16 -15.44 4.47
C ILE A 301 -6.83 -16.49 3.40
N LEU A 302 -7.83 -17.21 2.88
CA LEU A 302 -7.64 -18.19 1.80
C LEU A 302 -7.08 -17.54 0.52
N ILE A 303 -7.52 -16.32 0.16
CA ILE A 303 -6.96 -15.60 -0.99
C ILE A 303 -5.46 -15.28 -0.77
N VAL A 304 -5.06 -14.94 0.47
CA VAL A 304 -3.66 -14.62 0.77
C VAL A 304 -2.77 -15.88 0.77
N ILE A 305 -3.28 -16.99 1.30
CA ILE A 305 -2.50 -18.25 1.43
C ILE A 305 -2.48 -19.01 0.11
N GLN A 306 -3.61 -19.03 -0.62
CA GLN A 306 -3.81 -19.89 -1.78
C GLN A 306 -3.79 -19.08 -3.08
N TYR A 307 -2.66 -19.10 -3.78
CA TYR A 307 -2.50 -18.32 -5.02
C TYR A 307 -3.54 -18.64 -6.11
N TYR A 308 -4.07 -19.86 -6.17
CA TYR A 308 -5.16 -20.21 -7.08
C TYR A 308 -6.42 -19.42 -6.83
N MET A 309 -6.70 -19.05 -5.56
CA MET A 309 -7.86 -18.22 -5.22
C MET A 309 -7.73 -16.82 -5.79
N VAL A 310 -6.52 -16.29 -5.90
CA VAL A 310 -6.28 -15.00 -6.55
C VAL A 310 -6.75 -15.05 -8.00
N ILE A 311 -6.38 -16.11 -8.75
CA ILE A 311 -6.77 -16.28 -10.15
C ILE A 311 -8.31 -16.39 -10.28
N VAL A 312 -8.94 -17.15 -9.41
CA VAL A 312 -10.41 -17.28 -9.38
C VAL A 312 -11.08 -15.93 -9.13
N VAL A 313 -10.60 -15.15 -8.18
CA VAL A 313 -11.16 -13.83 -7.87
C VAL A 313 -10.93 -12.83 -9.03
N ILE A 314 -9.76 -12.87 -9.69
CA ILE A 314 -9.50 -12.11 -10.92
C ILE A 314 -10.50 -12.47 -12.01
N ALA A 315 -10.75 -13.77 -12.23
CA ALA A 315 -11.72 -14.25 -13.21
C ALA A 315 -13.13 -13.74 -12.90
N PHE A 316 -13.59 -13.83 -11.64
CA PHE A 316 -14.87 -13.24 -11.24
C PHE A 316 -14.94 -11.73 -11.52
N GLY A 317 -13.85 -10.98 -11.23
CA GLY A 317 -13.75 -9.56 -11.55
C GLY A 317 -13.88 -9.30 -13.05
N LEU A 318 -13.18 -10.07 -13.87
CA LEU A 318 -13.19 -9.95 -15.33
C LEU A 318 -14.57 -10.29 -15.91
N PHE A 319 -15.14 -11.43 -15.52
CA PHE A 319 -16.43 -11.88 -16.06
C PHE A 319 -17.63 -11.03 -15.63
N ASP A 320 -17.48 -10.20 -14.60
CA ASP A 320 -18.54 -9.26 -14.17
C ASP A 320 -18.95 -8.25 -15.28
N ILE A 321 -18.06 -8.01 -16.25
CA ILE A 321 -18.34 -7.13 -17.39
C ILE A 321 -19.53 -7.67 -18.22
N TRP A 322 -19.60 -9.00 -18.38
CA TRP A 322 -20.65 -9.65 -19.19
C TRP A 322 -21.82 -10.18 -18.35
N VAL A 323 -21.53 -10.67 -17.14
CA VAL A 323 -22.51 -11.38 -16.32
C VAL A 323 -23.28 -10.46 -15.39
N ASP A 324 -22.69 -9.32 -15.00
CA ASP A 324 -23.20 -8.39 -13.98
C ASP A 324 -23.67 -9.14 -12.72
N PHE A 325 -22.72 -9.79 -12.05
CA PHE A 325 -22.99 -10.62 -10.86
C PHE A 325 -23.79 -9.89 -9.79
N ARG A 326 -23.58 -8.57 -9.66
CA ARG A 326 -24.27 -7.76 -8.64
C ARG A 326 -25.77 -7.68 -8.91
N LYS A 327 -26.20 -7.48 -10.17
CA LYS A 327 -27.64 -7.49 -10.55
C LYS A 327 -28.25 -8.87 -10.31
N ARG A 328 -27.54 -9.95 -10.65
CA ARG A 328 -28.03 -11.32 -10.39
C ARG A 328 -28.17 -11.61 -8.90
N ILE A 329 -27.19 -11.19 -8.07
CA ILE A 329 -27.25 -11.35 -6.62
C ILE A 329 -28.38 -10.50 -6.01
N ALA A 330 -28.66 -9.30 -6.55
CA ALA A 330 -29.75 -8.45 -6.12
C ALA A 330 -31.14 -9.05 -6.49
N GLY A 331 -31.31 -9.53 -7.72
CA GLY A 331 -32.58 -10.08 -8.21
C GLY A 331 -33.00 -11.46 -7.64
N MET A 332 -32.04 -12.18 -7.00
CA MET A 332 -32.39 -13.45 -6.35
C MET A 332 -33.25 -13.30 -5.06
N LYS A 333 -33.43 -12.09 -4.53
CA LYS A 333 -34.29 -11.84 -3.37
C LYS A 333 -35.76 -11.63 -3.75
N ASP A 334 -36.03 -11.12 -4.95
CA ASP A 334 -37.38 -10.78 -5.37
C ASP A 334 -38.15 -12.04 -5.85
N LYS A 335 -37.52 -13.22 -5.94
CA LYS A 335 -38.15 -14.49 -6.28
C LYS A 335 -38.52 -15.36 -5.08
N HIS A 336 -38.15 -14.99 -3.85
CA HIS A 336 -38.41 -15.71 -2.62
C HIS A 336 -39.07 -14.85 -1.53
N ALA A 337 -39.59 -13.68 -1.88
CA ALA A 337 -40.47 -12.84 -1.10
C ALA A 337 -41.89 -12.87 -1.71
#